data_b9f4ce2ca5d66e3d3ec1ed9620fa25b8
#
_entry.id   b9f4ce2ca5d66e3d3ec1ed9620fa25b8
#
_cell.length_a   1.000
_cell.length_b   1.000
_cell.length_c   1.000
_cell.angle_alpha   90.00
_cell.angle_beta   90.00
_cell.angle_gamma   90.00
#
_symmetry.space_group_name_H-M   'P 1'
#
loop_
_entity.id
_entity.type
_entity.pdbx_description
1 polymer ?
#
loop_
_entity_poly.entity_id
_entity_poly.type
_entity_poly.pdbx_seq_one_letter_code
_entity_poly.pdbx_strand_id
1 'polypeptide(L)'
;MNNQTVTRKKEQYKIMGMHISIFFIISIIVLIATYIGKLPKGMIGALALMMVGGAILNEIGDKTPIINTFLGGGAIVIIFGSAALVMFKILPEDSVKNITMFMKGGGFLDFYIAALITGSILGISRELLVKAALRYLPVIICGVLGAIGLVAIVGGITGYGAQKAIFYIGIPIMGGGMGAGAVPLSKIFGEAMGVDPSQMLSVMVPAVALGNAMAIVAGGLLDRLGKIKPSLSGDGKLMKNDIKEEKVENDEECAIDLKMMGIGLLMAVTFYTFGNIINKFLPSIHTYAWMIITVAMVKIVGIIPRKFEIAAKQWFSFVMTNLTPALLVGIGVAYTNLGEVVAAFSWQYLILVLAVIVGAIIGSGLGGKLVGFFPIESAITAGICMANMGGTEDVAVLSASNRIELMPFAQISSRIGGAFMLILASILLRLLI
;
A
#
# COMPACT_ATOMS: atom_id res chain seq x y z
N MET A 1 -43.43 -26.98 31.92
CA MET A 1 -42.13 -26.37 32.22
C MET A 1 -41.06 -27.19 31.52
N ASN A 2 -40.70 -26.83 30.30
CA ASN A 2 -39.62 -27.49 29.56
C ASN A 2 -38.39 -26.52 29.54
N ASN A 3 -37.45 -26.82 30.42
CA ASN A 3 -36.14 -26.18 30.40
C ASN A 3 -35.33 -26.72 29.19
N GLN A 4 -35.38 -26.02 28.08
CA GLN A 4 -34.38 -26.21 27.01
C GLN A 4 -33.11 -25.48 27.43
N THR A 5 -32.16 -26.22 27.96
CA THR A 5 -30.80 -25.80 28.15
C THR A 5 -30.18 -25.57 26.76
N VAL A 6 -30.13 -24.31 26.33
CA VAL A 6 -29.37 -23.89 25.14
C VAL A 6 -27.88 -24.07 25.45
N THR A 7 -27.36 -25.23 25.11
CA THR A 7 -25.89 -25.45 25.07
C THR A 7 -25.29 -24.51 24.05
N ARG A 8 -24.73 -23.37 24.51
CA ARG A 8 -23.81 -22.55 23.70
C ARG A 8 -22.67 -23.46 23.22
N LYS A 9 -22.72 -23.93 21.97
CA LYS A 9 -21.57 -24.52 21.31
C LYS A 9 -20.42 -23.50 21.43
N LYS A 10 -19.34 -23.84 22.15
CA LYS A 10 -18.09 -23.08 22.13
C LYS A 10 -17.71 -22.94 20.67
N GLU A 11 -17.70 -21.71 20.14
CA GLU A 11 -17.19 -21.45 18.78
C GLU A 11 -15.76 -21.96 18.74
N GLN A 12 -15.54 -22.95 17.88
CA GLN A 12 -14.21 -23.55 17.71
C GLN A 12 -13.31 -22.51 17.04
N TYR A 13 -12.16 -22.25 17.64
CA TYR A 13 -11.20 -21.29 17.12
C TYR A 13 -10.69 -21.72 15.74
N LYS A 14 -10.78 -20.79 14.77
CA LYS A 14 -10.43 -21.03 13.37
C LYS A 14 -9.36 -20.05 12.89
N ILE A 15 -8.37 -20.54 12.14
CA ILE A 15 -7.39 -19.73 11.41
C ILE A 15 -7.60 -19.98 9.92
N MET A 16 -7.74 -18.93 9.13
CA MET A 16 -8.10 -19.03 7.70
C MET A 16 -9.35 -19.89 7.44
N GLY A 17 -10.33 -19.86 8.35
CA GLY A 17 -11.54 -20.67 8.26
C GLY A 17 -11.38 -22.15 8.65
N MET A 18 -10.16 -22.62 8.90
CA MET A 18 -9.86 -24.00 9.28
C MET A 18 -9.76 -24.15 10.80
N HIS A 19 -10.10 -25.36 11.30
CA HIS A 19 -9.86 -25.69 12.71
C HIS A 19 -8.37 -25.59 13.03
N ILE A 20 -8.01 -25.08 14.20
CA ILE A 20 -6.61 -24.82 14.60
C ILE A 20 -5.69 -26.06 14.48
N SER A 21 -6.20 -27.26 14.75
CA SER A 21 -5.44 -28.51 14.63
C SER A 21 -5.01 -28.79 13.18
N ILE A 22 -5.91 -28.55 12.23
CA ILE A 22 -5.63 -28.74 10.78
C ILE A 22 -4.60 -27.70 10.34
N PHE A 23 -4.80 -26.44 10.71
CA PHE A 23 -3.86 -25.37 10.39
C PHE A 23 -2.48 -25.64 10.97
N PHE A 24 -2.40 -26.17 12.21
CA PHE A 24 -1.14 -26.53 12.85
C PHE A 24 -0.38 -27.64 12.11
N ILE A 25 -1.08 -28.69 11.66
CA ILE A 25 -0.48 -29.77 10.87
C ILE A 25 0.08 -29.22 9.55
N ILE A 26 -0.70 -28.40 8.84
CA ILE A 26 -0.26 -27.78 7.57
C ILE A 26 0.99 -26.92 7.83
N SER A 27 0.96 -26.11 8.89
CA SER A 27 2.07 -25.23 9.25
C SER A 27 3.35 -26.02 9.54
N ILE A 28 3.24 -27.12 10.29
CA ILE A 28 4.39 -28.00 10.58
C ILE A 28 4.99 -28.57 9.30
N ILE A 29 4.16 -29.06 8.38
CA ILE A 29 4.64 -29.61 7.11
C ILE A 29 5.42 -28.56 6.31
N VAL A 30 4.87 -27.35 6.18
CA VAL A 30 5.52 -26.25 5.43
C VAL A 30 6.81 -25.82 6.11
N LEU A 31 6.81 -25.67 7.44
CA LEU A 31 8.00 -25.28 8.19
C LEU A 31 9.11 -26.35 8.13
N ILE A 32 8.76 -27.64 8.31
CA ILE A 32 9.72 -28.73 8.14
C ILE A 32 10.32 -28.67 6.73
N ALA A 33 9.50 -28.61 5.69
CA ALA A 33 9.98 -28.53 4.30
C ALA A 33 10.90 -27.32 4.08
N THR A 34 10.61 -26.20 4.72
CA THR A 34 11.44 -24.98 4.68
C THR A 34 12.83 -25.23 5.26
N TYR A 35 12.91 -25.77 6.47
CA TYR A 35 14.20 -25.93 7.19
C TYR A 35 15.04 -27.10 6.69
N ILE A 36 14.45 -28.15 6.14
CA ILE A 36 15.19 -29.26 5.49
C ILE A 36 15.57 -28.94 4.03
N GLY A 37 15.24 -27.73 3.51
CA GLY A 37 15.55 -27.32 2.14
C GLY A 37 14.76 -28.08 1.06
N LYS A 38 13.60 -28.63 1.39
CA LYS A 38 12.71 -29.36 0.48
C LYS A 38 11.45 -28.58 0.09
N LEU A 39 11.39 -27.29 0.42
CA LEU A 39 10.31 -26.42 -0.03
C LEU A 39 10.36 -26.32 -1.57
N PRO A 40 9.25 -26.55 -2.29
CA PRO A 40 9.23 -26.44 -3.75
C PRO A 40 9.70 -25.04 -4.22
N LYS A 41 10.50 -25.01 -5.26
CA LYS A 41 10.92 -23.74 -5.87
C LYS A 41 9.77 -23.08 -6.66
N GLY A 42 9.79 -21.77 -6.76
CA GLY A 42 8.78 -20.97 -7.46
C GLY A 42 7.50 -20.78 -6.65
N MET A 43 6.39 -20.62 -7.36
CA MET A 43 5.10 -20.19 -6.82
C MET A 43 4.58 -21.06 -5.67
N ILE A 44 4.64 -22.40 -5.82
CA ILE A 44 4.04 -23.33 -4.84
C ILE A 44 4.68 -23.15 -3.46
N GLY A 45 6.01 -23.21 -3.37
CA GLY A 45 6.69 -23.10 -2.08
C GLY A 45 6.65 -21.67 -1.53
N ALA A 46 6.78 -20.65 -2.39
CA ALA A 46 6.66 -19.27 -1.96
C ALA A 46 5.29 -19.00 -1.35
N LEU A 47 4.19 -19.34 -2.05
CA LEU A 47 2.83 -19.18 -1.53
C LEU A 47 2.59 -19.97 -0.25
N ALA A 48 3.04 -21.25 -0.18
CA ALA A 48 2.85 -22.04 1.01
C ALA A 48 3.48 -21.38 2.25
N LEU A 49 4.73 -20.92 2.12
CA LEU A 49 5.43 -20.28 3.24
C LEU A 49 4.85 -18.89 3.56
N MET A 50 4.50 -18.10 2.53
CA MET A 50 3.90 -16.78 2.70
C MET A 50 2.51 -16.86 3.34
N MET A 51 1.67 -17.83 2.95
CA MET A 51 0.33 -17.99 3.54
C MET A 51 0.40 -18.45 4.99
N VAL A 52 1.23 -19.45 5.29
CA VAL A 52 1.41 -19.94 6.66
C VAL A 52 2.03 -18.86 7.54
N GLY A 53 3.11 -18.22 7.09
CA GLY A 53 3.77 -17.15 7.83
C GLY A 53 2.85 -15.96 8.04
N GLY A 54 2.11 -15.57 6.99
CA GLY A 54 1.13 -14.48 7.04
C GLY A 54 0.01 -14.76 8.04
N ALA A 55 -0.56 -15.96 8.02
CA ALA A 55 -1.62 -16.34 8.96
C ALA A 55 -1.12 -16.34 10.42
N ILE A 56 0.07 -16.88 10.68
CA ILE A 56 0.65 -16.91 12.04
C ILE A 56 0.94 -15.49 12.54
N LEU A 57 1.60 -14.67 11.73
CA LEU A 57 1.94 -13.30 12.11
C LEU A 57 0.71 -12.40 12.24
N ASN A 58 -0.31 -12.63 11.41
CA ASN A 58 -1.61 -11.94 11.54
C ASN A 58 -2.26 -12.24 12.89
N GLU A 59 -2.33 -13.51 13.28
CA GLU A 59 -2.87 -13.93 14.56
C GLU A 59 -2.12 -13.32 15.75
N ILE A 60 -0.80 -13.21 15.64
CA ILE A 60 0.02 -12.56 16.68
C ILE A 60 -0.33 -11.08 16.74
N GLY A 61 -0.43 -10.41 15.60
CA GLY A 61 -0.72 -8.98 15.52
C GLY A 61 -2.12 -8.62 16.03
N ASP A 62 -3.13 -9.36 15.60
CA ASP A 62 -4.51 -9.11 15.97
C ASP A 62 -4.79 -9.41 17.45
N LYS A 63 -4.04 -10.34 18.05
CA LYS A 63 -4.17 -10.69 19.46
C LYS A 63 -3.29 -9.85 20.40
N THR A 64 -2.34 -9.11 19.88
CA THR A 64 -1.49 -8.26 20.71
C THR A 64 -2.17 -6.90 20.93
N PRO A 65 -2.70 -6.58 22.14
CA PRO A 65 -3.56 -5.42 22.35
C PRO A 65 -2.92 -4.10 21.95
N ILE A 66 -1.61 -3.92 22.23
CA ILE A 66 -0.88 -2.70 21.90
C ILE A 66 -0.78 -2.54 20.38
N ILE A 67 -0.46 -3.60 19.67
CA ILE A 67 -0.27 -3.58 18.20
C ILE A 67 -1.61 -3.40 17.50
N ASN A 68 -2.61 -4.18 17.90
CA ASN A 68 -3.95 -4.07 17.34
C ASN A 68 -4.56 -2.69 17.58
N THR A 69 -4.37 -2.13 18.78
CA THR A 69 -4.99 -0.86 19.15
C THR A 69 -4.24 0.36 18.59
N PHE A 70 -2.91 0.32 18.50
CA PHE A 70 -2.09 1.50 18.20
C PHE A 70 -1.40 1.49 16.83
N LEU A 71 -1.08 0.30 16.31
CA LEU A 71 -0.22 0.18 15.14
C LEU A 71 -0.92 -0.38 13.91
N GLY A 72 -2.24 -0.66 13.95
CA GLY A 72 -2.98 -1.18 12.80
C GLY A 72 -3.04 -2.71 12.69
N GLY A 73 -2.70 -3.43 13.78
CA GLY A 73 -2.97 -4.87 13.89
C GLY A 73 -2.03 -5.77 13.11
N GLY A 74 -2.60 -6.84 12.53
CA GLY A 74 -1.85 -7.91 11.90
C GLY A 74 -0.93 -7.47 10.76
N ALA A 75 -1.34 -6.48 9.95
CA ALA A 75 -0.58 -6.06 8.78
C ALA A 75 0.86 -5.61 9.12
N ILE A 76 1.02 -4.81 10.16
CA ILE A 76 2.33 -4.31 10.61
C ILE A 76 3.20 -5.46 11.14
N VAL A 77 2.60 -6.37 11.93
CA VAL A 77 3.33 -7.54 12.46
C VAL A 77 3.79 -8.44 11.33
N ILE A 78 2.97 -8.63 10.30
CA ILE A 78 3.35 -9.45 9.15
C ILE A 78 4.56 -8.83 8.43
N ILE A 79 4.53 -7.54 8.10
CA ILE A 79 5.62 -6.89 7.35
C ILE A 79 6.91 -6.88 8.17
N PHE A 80 6.88 -6.27 9.35
CA PHE A 80 8.11 -6.14 10.15
C PHE A 80 8.55 -7.45 10.78
N GLY A 81 7.63 -8.33 11.15
CA GLY A 81 7.95 -9.67 11.64
C GLY A 81 8.66 -10.50 10.57
N SER A 82 8.15 -10.52 9.34
CA SER A 82 8.81 -11.24 8.25
C SER A 82 10.15 -10.60 7.85
N ALA A 83 10.26 -9.26 7.86
CA ALA A 83 11.54 -8.58 7.65
C ALA A 83 12.55 -8.91 8.78
N ALA A 84 12.10 -9.00 10.03
CA ALA A 84 12.93 -9.42 11.16
C ALA A 84 13.39 -10.86 11.02
N LEU A 85 12.52 -11.78 10.58
CA LEU A 85 12.93 -13.17 10.31
C LEU A 85 14.05 -13.27 9.26
N VAL A 86 14.07 -12.35 8.28
CA VAL A 86 15.17 -12.25 7.29
C VAL A 86 16.41 -11.65 7.93
N MET A 87 16.28 -10.52 8.63
CA MET A 87 17.40 -9.81 9.27
C MET A 87 18.16 -10.70 10.26
N PHE A 88 17.43 -11.46 11.09
CA PHE A 88 18.02 -12.38 12.08
C PHE A 88 18.38 -13.74 11.50
N LYS A 89 18.29 -13.92 10.18
CA LYS A 89 18.60 -15.18 9.47
C LYS A 89 17.83 -16.40 10.01
N ILE A 90 16.63 -16.19 10.52
CA ILE A 90 15.73 -17.25 10.98
C ILE A 90 15.16 -17.97 9.75
N LEU A 91 14.81 -17.25 8.68
CA LEU A 91 14.42 -17.87 7.42
C LEU A 91 15.67 -18.32 6.65
N PRO A 92 15.69 -19.59 6.14
CA PRO A 92 16.75 -20.06 5.27
C PRO A 92 16.90 -19.19 4.01
N GLU A 93 18.14 -18.94 3.59
CA GLU A 93 18.43 -18.07 2.43
C GLU A 93 17.72 -18.53 1.15
N ASP A 94 17.61 -19.84 0.91
CA ASP A 94 16.91 -20.36 -0.26
C ASP A 94 15.43 -20.03 -0.25
N SER A 95 14.79 -20.00 0.93
CA SER A 95 13.40 -19.59 1.08
C SER A 95 13.22 -18.08 0.85
N VAL A 96 14.15 -17.26 1.37
CA VAL A 96 14.17 -15.81 1.10
C VAL A 96 14.32 -15.54 -0.40
N LYS A 97 15.27 -16.21 -1.08
CA LYS A 97 15.47 -16.10 -2.53
C LYS A 97 14.21 -16.52 -3.30
N ASN A 98 13.59 -17.63 -2.89
CA ASN A 98 12.38 -18.14 -3.54
C ASN A 98 11.21 -17.14 -3.43
N ILE A 99 10.94 -16.60 -2.23
CA ILE A 99 9.92 -15.58 -2.02
C ILE A 99 10.24 -14.33 -2.84
N THR A 100 11.49 -13.84 -2.80
CA THR A 100 11.91 -12.64 -3.53
C THR A 100 11.74 -12.82 -5.05
N MET A 101 12.12 -13.97 -5.58
CA MET A 101 11.92 -14.30 -7.00
C MET A 101 10.44 -14.34 -7.35
N PHE A 102 9.61 -14.96 -6.52
CA PHE A 102 8.17 -15.04 -6.75
C PHE A 102 7.50 -13.67 -6.70
N MET A 103 7.90 -12.81 -5.77
CA MET A 103 7.38 -11.44 -5.63
C MET A 103 7.79 -10.54 -6.79
N LYS A 104 9.08 -10.55 -7.18
CA LYS A 104 9.64 -9.65 -8.21
C LYS A 104 9.57 -10.24 -9.61
N GLY A 105 10.17 -11.41 -9.83
CA GLY A 105 10.27 -12.05 -11.15
C GLY A 105 9.07 -12.93 -11.50
N GLY A 106 8.40 -13.51 -10.50
CA GLY A 106 7.22 -14.35 -10.68
C GLY A 106 5.92 -13.57 -10.88
N GLY A 107 5.95 -12.24 -10.79
CA GLY A 107 4.81 -11.38 -11.08
C GLY A 107 3.67 -11.44 -10.06
N PHE A 108 3.88 -12.06 -8.89
CA PHE A 108 2.82 -12.15 -7.87
C PHE A 108 2.33 -10.79 -7.42
N LEU A 109 3.25 -9.85 -7.29
CA LEU A 109 2.95 -8.48 -6.94
C LEU A 109 2.07 -7.81 -7.98
N ASP A 110 2.45 -7.90 -9.26
CA ASP A 110 1.71 -7.32 -10.37
C ASP A 110 0.33 -7.97 -10.52
N PHE A 111 0.24 -9.29 -10.34
CA PHE A 111 -1.00 -10.05 -10.32
C PHE A 111 -1.95 -9.53 -9.22
N TYR A 112 -1.44 -9.35 -8.00
CA TYR A 112 -2.24 -8.84 -6.88
C TYR A 112 -2.72 -7.41 -7.14
N ILE A 113 -1.81 -6.51 -7.58
CA ILE A 113 -2.16 -5.12 -7.90
C ILE A 113 -3.13 -5.03 -9.08
N ALA A 114 -2.99 -5.88 -10.09
CA ALA A 114 -3.93 -5.94 -11.20
C ALA A 114 -5.36 -6.28 -10.74
N ALA A 115 -5.49 -7.25 -9.84
CA ALA A 115 -6.79 -7.58 -9.24
C ALA A 115 -7.37 -6.39 -8.46
N LEU A 116 -6.54 -5.73 -7.64
CA LEU A 116 -6.96 -4.59 -6.83
C LEU A 116 -7.43 -3.41 -7.69
N ILE A 117 -6.62 -2.96 -8.65
CA ILE A 117 -6.95 -1.81 -9.50
C ILE A 117 -8.24 -2.08 -10.27
N THR A 118 -8.33 -3.24 -10.92
CA THR A 118 -9.48 -3.55 -11.76
C THR A 118 -10.76 -3.65 -10.94
N GLY A 119 -10.74 -4.43 -9.87
CA GLY A 119 -11.96 -4.69 -9.10
C GLY A 119 -12.38 -3.52 -8.24
N SER A 120 -11.45 -2.75 -7.69
CA SER A 120 -11.78 -1.56 -6.91
C SER A 120 -12.37 -0.44 -7.76
N ILE A 121 -11.83 -0.18 -8.96
CA ILE A 121 -12.35 0.87 -9.86
C ILE A 121 -13.69 0.45 -10.48
N LEU A 122 -13.79 -0.78 -11.02
CA LEU A 122 -15.04 -1.25 -11.62
C LEU A 122 -16.14 -1.46 -10.57
N GLY A 123 -15.78 -1.74 -9.33
CA GLY A 123 -16.72 -1.89 -8.21
C GLY A 123 -17.34 -0.57 -7.71
N ILE A 124 -16.73 0.57 -8.00
CA ILE A 124 -17.24 1.90 -7.60
C ILE A 124 -18.32 2.37 -8.59
N SER A 125 -19.27 3.19 -8.13
CA SER A 125 -20.21 3.83 -9.05
C SER A 125 -19.50 4.82 -9.97
N ARG A 126 -19.99 4.93 -11.23
CA ARG A 126 -19.42 5.86 -12.23
C ARG A 126 -19.39 7.30 -11.74
N GLU A 127 -20.49 7.75 -11.12
CA GLU A 127 -20.61 9.12 -10.62
C GLU A 127 -19.59 9.44 -9.53
N LEU A 128 -19.38 8.49 -8.62
CA LEU A 128 -18.40 8.62 -7.57
C LEU A 128 -16.97 8.74 -8.13
N LEU A 129 -16.63 7.93 -9.14
CA LEU A 129 -15.31 7.95 -9.77
C LEU A 129 -15.00 9.31 -10.42
N VAL A 130 -15.96 9.88 -11.19
CA VAL A 130 -15.75 11.17 -11.88
C VAL A 130 -15.59 12.31 -10.86
N LYS A 131 -16.45 12.37 -9.86
CA LYS A 131 -16.40 13.43 -8.84
C LYS A 131 -15.13 13.39 -8.01
N ALA A 132 -14.66 12.17 -7.69
CA ALA A 132 -13.42 12.01 -6.93
C ALA A 132 -12.18 12.45 -7.71
N ALA A 133 -12.06 12.05 -8.99
CA ALA A 133 -10.85 12.33 -9.78
C ALA A 133 -10.57 13.84 -9.92
N LEU A 134 -11.59 14.65 -10.24
CA LEU A 134 -11.41 16.10 -10.43
C LEU A 134 -11.01 16.86 -9.16
N ARG A 135 -11.39 16.36 -7.99
CA ARG A 135 -11.12 17.01 -6.69
C ARG A 135 -9.85 16.50 -6.01
N TYR A 136 -9.29 15.42 -6.51
CA TYR A 136 -8.20 14.73 -5.81
C TYR A 136 -6.83 15.36 -6.05
N LEU A 137 -6.55 15.89 -7.24
CA LEU A 137 -5.27 16.53 -7.56
C LEU A 137 -4.90 17.69 -6.61
N PRO A 138 -5.82 18.62 -6.26
CA PRO A 138 -5.51 19.64 -5.26
C PRO A 138 -5.10 19.08 -3.91
N VAL A 139 -5.66 17.93 -3.51
CA VAL A 139 -5.32 17.27 -2.24
C VAL A 139 -3.90 16.74 -2.25
N ILE A 140 -3.47 16.14 -3.36
CA ILE A 140 -2.08 15.71 -3.57
C ILE A 140 -1.13 16.91 -3.43
N ILE A 141 -1.43 18.02 -4.11
CA ILE A 141 -0.61 19.23 -4.06
C ILE A 141 -0.51 19.76 -2.63
N CYS A 142 -1.63 19.83 -1.90
CA CYS A 142 -1.62 20.23 -0.49
C CYS A 142 -0.78 19.29 0.38
N GLY A 143 -0.85 17.98 0.13
CA GLY A 143 -0.01 16.99 0.81
C GLY A 143 1.48 17.21 0.58
N VAL A 144 1.87 17.44 -0.67
CA VAL A 144 3.27 17.74 -1.03
C VAL A 144 3.74 19.03 -0.39
N LEU A 145 2.96 20.10 -0.48
CA LEU A 145 3.31 21.39 0.12
C LEU A 145 3.45 21.28 1.65
N GLY A 146 2.55 20.52 2.30
CA GLY A 146 2.65 20.24 3.73
C GLY A 146 3.91 19.47 4.09
N ALA A 147 4.24 18.42 3.35
CA ALA A 147 5.42 17.59 3.57
C ALA A 147 6.72 18.39 3.39
N ILE A 148 6.87 19.06 2.25
CA ILE A 148 8.07 19.86 1.92
C ILE A 148 8.19 21.05 2.86
N GLY A 149 7.09 21.75 3.15
CA GLY A 149 7.09 22.90 4.04
C GLY A 149 7.51 22.53 5.47
N LEU A 150 6.93 21.47 6.02
CA LEU A 150 7.23 21.08 7.39
C LEU A 150 8.67 20.54 7.54
N VAL A 151 9.15 19.73 6.60
CA VAL A 151 10.53 19.23 6.66
C VAL A 151 11.56 20.35 6.46
N ALA A 152 11.25 21.37 5.66
CA ALA A 152 12.11 22.55 5.50
C ALA A 152 12.23 23.34 6.83
N ILE A 153 11.10 23.60 7.50
CA ILE A 153 11.05 24.28 8.78
C ILE A 153 11.84 23.49 9.84
N VAL A 154 11.56 22.21 9.99
CA VAL A 154 12.25 21.35 10.96
C VAL A 154 13.73 21.21 10.63
N GLY A 155 14.09 21.08 9.36
CA GLY A 155 15.48 21.03 8.91
C GLY A 155 16.27 22.31 9.22
N GLY A 156 15.62 23.48 9.09
CA GLY A 156 16.19 24.76 9.51
C GLY A 156 16.40 24.84 11.02
N ILE A 157 15.40 24.48 11.81
CA ILE A 157 15.44 24.53 13.29
C ILE A 157 16.47 23.53 13.86
N THR A 158 16.57 22.34 13.31
CA THR A 158 17.47 21.28 13.82
C THR A 158 18.93 21.44 13.36
N GLY A 159 19.23 22.44 12.54
CA GLY A 159 20.58 22.66 12.01
C GLY A 159 21.00 21.67 10.90
N TYR A 160 20.11 20.79 10.45
CA TYR A 160 20.35 19.93 9.29
C TYR A 160 20.43 20.73 7.99
N GLY A 161 19.73 21.84 7.94
CA GLY A 161 19.57 22.73 6.80
C GLY A 161 18.29 22.45 6.03
N ALA A 162 17.48 23.49 5.82
CA ALA A 162 16.19 23.39 5.14
C ALA A 162 16.32 22.79 3.73
N GLN A 163 17.30 23.27 2.96
CA GLN A 163 17.56 22.79 1.60
C GLN A 163 17.94 21.31 1.57
N LYS A 164 18.86 20.87 2.45
CA LYS A 164 19.26 19.47 2.56
C LYS A 164 18.08 18.59 2.98
N ALA A 165 17.26 19.04 3.92
CA ALA A 165 16.07 18.31 4.37
C ALA A 165 15.04 18.13 3.24
N ILE A 166 14.83 19.15 2.41
CA ILE A 166 13.97 19.07 1.23
C ILE A 166 14.51 18.04 0.24
N PHE A 167 15.77 18.19 -0.20
CA PHE A 167 16.31 17.39 -1.31
C PHE A 167 16.67 15.96 -0.93
N TYR A 168 17.18 15.72 0.27
CA TYR A 168 17.67 14.40 0.66
C TYR A 168 16.64 13.56 1.44
N ILE A 169 15.59 14.20 1.98
CA ILE A 169 14.60 13.50 2.79
C ILE A 169 13.19 13.72 2.22
N GLY A 170 12.72 14.97 2.11
CA GLY A 170 11.36 15.30 1.71
C GLY A 170 10.99 14.82 0.31
N ILE A 171 11.76 15.24 -0.69
CA ILE A 171 11.53 14.88 -2.08
C ILE A 171 11.66 13.36 -2.31
N PRO A 172 12.70 12.65 -1.81
CA PRO A 172 12.79 11.21 -1.97
C PRO A 172 11.62 10.44 -1.37
N ILE A 173 11.17 10.80 -0.16
CA ILE A 173 10.03 10.15 0.49
C ILE A 173 8.76 10.34 -0.33
N MET A 174 8.48 11.58 -0.79
CA MET A 174 7.29 11.89 -1.59
C MET A 174 7.43 11.50 -3.07
N GLY A 175 8.57 10.96 -3.48
CA GLY A 175 8.90 10.69 -4.88
C GLY A 175 8.22 9.46 -5.52
N GLY A 176 7.44 8.68 -4.78
CA GLY A 176 6.76 7.49 -5.30
C GLY A 176 7.61 6.22 -5.30
N GLY A 177 8.58 6.12 -4.41
CA GLY A 177 9.33 4.90 -4.10
C GLY A 177 10.72 4.78 -4.72
N MET A 178 11.34 3.60 -4.58
CA MET A 178 12.72 3.38 -5.05
C MET A 178 12.85 3.48 -6.57
N GLY A 179 12.10 2.66 -7.30
CA GLY A 179 12.26 2.53 -8.75
C GLY A 179 11.73 3.73 -9.53
N ALA A 180 10.53 4.22 -9.16
CA ALA A 180 9.88 5.33 -9.86
C ALA A 180 10.31 6.72 -9.33
N GLY A 181 10.83 6.78 -8.11
CA GLY A 181 11.23 8.02 -7.43
C GLY A 181 12.73 8.13 -7.22
N ALA A 182 13.30 7.41 -6.24
CA ALA A 182 14.67 7.59 -5.79
C ALA A 182 15.72 7.43 -6.92
N VAL A 183 15.56 6.44 -7.80
CA VAL A 183 16.50 6.22 -8.92
C VAL A 183 16.46 7.37 -9.93
N PRO A 184 15.31 7.80 -10.48
CA PRO A 184 15.26 8.97 -11.34
C PRO A 184 15.75 10.25 -10.64
N LEU A 185 15.37 10.46 -9.37
CA LEU A 185 15.82 11.61 -8.58
C LEU A 185 17.34 11.63 -8.41
N SER A 186 17.96 10.47 -8.15
CA SER A 186 19.43 10.39 -8.01
C SER A 186 20.16 10.79 -9.29
N LYS A 187 19.62 10.48 -10.46
CA LYS A 187 20.14 10.93 -11.76
C LYS A 187 19.98 12.43 -11.93
N ILE A 188 18.78 12.96 -11.69
CA ILE A 188 18.49 14.40 -11.77
C ILE A 188 19.42 15.18 -10.85
N PHE A 189 19.62 14.73 -9.62
CA PHE A 189 20.48 15.40 -8.64
C PHE A 189 21.96 15.23 -8.98
N GLY A 190 22.37 14.03 -9.42
CA GLY A 190 23.73 13.76 -9.84
C GLY A 190 24.16 14.66 -11.01
N GLU A 191 23.32 14.77 -12.04
CA GLU A 191 23.55 15.65 -13.19
C GLU A 191 23.59 17.13 -12.78
N ALA A 192 22.65 17.58 -11.95
CA ALA A 192 22.58 18.96 -11.51
C ALA A 192 23.75 19.39 -10.60
N MET A 193 24.23 18.47 -9.75
CA MET A 193 25.30 18.71 -8.79
C MET A 193 26.69 18.28 -9.29
N GLY A 194 26.78 17.64 -10.46
CA GLY A 194 28.04 17.12 -11.01
C GLY A 194 28.64 15.97 -10.20
N VAL A 195 27.81 15.15 -9.54
CA VAL A 195 28.22 14.01 -8.71
C VAL A 195 27.64 12.70 -9.25
N ASP A 196 28.27 11.58 -8.89
CA ASP A 196 27.76 10.27 -9.32
C ASP A 196 26.35 10.02 -8.76
N PRO A 197 25.38 9.64 -9.60
CA PRO A 197 24.02 9.32 -9.16
C PRO A 197 23.95 8.25 -8.06
N SER A 198 24.91 7.33 -7.99
CA SER A 198 24.97 6.30 -6.95
C SER A 198 25.22 6.88 -5.55
N GLN A 199 25.98 7.97 -5.46
CA GLN A 199 26.19 8.69 -4.20
C GLN A 199 24.89 9.36 -3.73
N MET A 200 24.14 9.95 -4.66
CA MET A 200 22.84 10.54 -4.34
C MET A 200 21.83 9.47 -3.89
N LEU A 201 21.82 8.34 -4.58
CA LEU A 201 20.92 7.25 -4.25
C LEU A 201 21.20 6.70 -2.83
N SER A 202 22.46 6.54 -2.43
CA SER A 202 22.83 6.06 -1.09
C SER A 202 22.34 6.95 0.05
N VAL A 203 22.21 8.26 -0.20
CA VAL A 203 21.67 9.23 0.77
C VAL A 203 20.13 9.17 0.82
N MET A 204 19.48 8.85 -0.31
CA MET A 204 18.01 8.82 -0.41
C MET A 204 17.40 7.51 0.08
N VAL A 205 18.11 6.38 -0.07
CA VAL A 205 17.61 5.05 0.30
C VAL A 205 17.11 4.97 1.75
N PRO A 206 17.87 5.43 2.77
CA PRO A 206 17.39 5.41 4.15
C PRO A 206 16.13 6.26 4.36
N ALA A 207 16.02 7.43 3.70
CA ALA A 207 14.83 8.28 3.79
C ALA A 207 13.59 7.57 3.29
N VAL A 208 13.69 6.95 2.11
CA VAL A 208 12.58 6.22 1.50
C VAL A 208 12.19 5.00 2.34
N ALA A 209 13.17 4.25 2.85
CA ALA A 209 12.91 3.08 3.69
C ALA A 209 12.24 3.45 5.03
N LEU A 210 12.75 4.47 5.73
CA LEU A 210 12.15 4.97 6.97
C LEU A 210 10.79 5.62 6.72
N GLY A 211 10.66 6.42 5.64
CA GLY A 211 9.40 7.02 5.22
C GLY A 211 8.32 5.98 5.01
N ASN A 212 8.65 4.89 4.30
CA ASN A 212 7.75 3.77 4.09
C ASN A 212 7.31 3.13 5.42
N ALA A 213 8.25 2.81 6.31
CA ALA A 213 7.95 2.23 7.62
C ALA A 213 7.05 3.16 8.45
N MET A 214 7.36 4.46 8.50
CA MET A 214 6.56 5.44 9.23
C MET A 214 5.19 5.67 8.60
N ALA A 215 5.07 5.62 7.27
CA ALA A 215 3.79 5.73 6.58
C ALA A 215 2.85 4.57 6.97
N ILE A 216 3.36 3.34 7.06
CA ILE A 216 2.58 2.18 7.50
C ILE A 216 2.10 2.35 8.95
N VAL A 217 3.01 2.75 9.85
CA VAL A 217 2.66 3.03 11.26
C VAL A 217 1.64 4.16 11.36
N ALA A 218 1.84 5.24 10.60
CA ALA A 218 0.91 6.37 10.57
C ALA A 218 -0.48 5.97 10.05
N GLY A 219 -0.56 5.02 9.11
CA GLY A 219 -1.82 4.43 8.65
C GLY A 219 -2.62 3.82 9.80
N GLY A 220 -1.98 3.01 10.64
CA GLY A 220 -2.60 2.42 11.83
C GLY A 220 -3.02 3.47 12.87
N LEU A 221 -2.20 4.50 13.08
CA LEU A 221 -2.54 5.61 14.00
C LEU A 221 -3.71 6.45 13.48
N LEU A 222 -3.79 6.68 12.16
CA LEU A 222 -4.93 7.38 11.54
C LEU A 222 -6.22 6.57 11.61
N ASP A 223 -6.17 5.25 11.47
CA ASP A 223 -7.33 4.38 11.70
C ASP A 223 -7.85 4.52 13.12
N ARG A 224 -6.94 4.46 14.10
CA ARG A 224 -7.31 4.69 15.49
C ARG A 224 -7.89 6.07 15.72
N LEU A 225 -7.29 7.12 15.14
CA LEU A 225 -7.82 8.49 15.24
C LEU A 225 -9.23 8.57 14.67
N GLY A 226 -9.50 7.87 13.55
CA GLY A 226 -10.84 7.77 12.96
C GLY A 226 -11.86 7.12 13.87
N LYS A 227 -11.47 6.08 14.61
CA LYS A 227 -12.34 5.43 15.62
C LYS A 227 -12.62 6.35 16.82
N ILE A 228 -11.65 7.18 17.24
CA ILE A 228 -11.82 8.14 18.34
C ILE A 228 -12.62 9.37 17.88
N LYS A 229 -12.40 9.84 16.65
CA LYS A 229 -13.07 11.02 16.06
C LYS A 229 -13.75 10.66 14.74
N PRO A 230 -14.92 10.01 14.76
CA PRO A 230 -15.62 9.57 13.54
C PRO A 230 -15.97 10.71 12.57
N SER A 231 -16.08 11.94 13.07
CA SER A 231 -16.34 13.13 12.21
C SER A 231 -15.23 13.44 11.22
N LEU A 232 -14.02 12.93 11.44
CA LEU A 232 -12.86 13.09 10.55
C LEU A 232 -12.69 11.92 9.58
N SER A 233 -13.41 10.81 9.79
CA SER A 233 -13.29 9.58 9.00
C SER A 233 -14.57 9.27 8.23
N GLY A 234 -14.40 8.79 7.02
CA GLY A 234 -15.44 8.23 6.17
C GLY A 234 -15.50 6.70 6.22
N ASP A 235 -14.68 6.07 7.07
CA ASP A 235 -14.60 4.61 7.21
C ASP A 235 -14.46 3.90 5.86
N GLY A 236 -13.44 4.33 5.10
CA GLY A 236 -13.16 3.83 3.75
C GLY A 236 -13.87 4.59 2.62
N LYS A 237 -14.68 5.59 2.93
CA LYS A 237 -15.28 6.49 1.94
C LYS A 237 -14.50 7.79 1.87
N LEU A 238 -14.08 8.18 0.66
CA LEU A 238 -13.26 9.39 0.49
C LEU A 238 -14.09 10.67 0.61
N MET A 239 -15.33 10.70 0.12
CA MET A 239 -16.17 11.92 0.00
C MET A 239 -17.20 12.02 1.12
N LYS A 240 -17.40 13.27 1.65
CA LYS A 240 -18.40 13.56 2.70
C LYS A 240 -19.83 13.65 2.19
N ASN A 241 -19.99 14.25 1.03
CA ASN A 241 -21.28 14.30 0.36
C ASN A 241 -21.41 13.00 -0.46
N ASP A 242 -21.77 11.94 0.20
CA ASP A 242 -22.62 11.01 -0.48
C ASP A 242 -23.82 11.82 -0.95
N ILE A 243 -23.86 12.11 -2.27
CA ILE A 243 -25.15 12.12 -2.94
C ILE A 243 -25.87 10.97 -2.24
N LYS A 244 -27.01 11.30 -1.58
CA LYS A 244 -27.86 10.27 -0.96
C LYS A 244 -27.49 9.00 -1.67
N GLU A 245 -26.89 8.06 -0.98
CA GLU A 245 -26.91 6.72 -1.51
C GLU A 245 -28.38 6.58 -1.91
N GLU A 246 -28.72 6.96 -3.15
CA GLU A 246 -29.78 6.28 -3.83
C GLU A 246 -29.36 4.88 -3.54
N LYS A 247 -30.08 4.28 -2.57
CA LYS A 247 -29.85 2.93 -2.08
C LYS A 247 -29.21 2.25 -3.24
N VAL A 248 -27.83 2.14 -3.22
CA VAL A 248 -27.14 1.32 -4.20
C VAL A 248 -28.04 0.14 -4.17
N GLU A 249 -28.82 -0.01 -5.22
CA GLU A 249 -29.81 -1.09 -5.34
C GLU A 249 -29.11 -2.23 -4.72
N ASN A 250 -29.61 -2.66 -3.59
CA ASN A 250 -28.90 -3.57 -2.67
C ASN A 250 -27.96 -4.35 -3.53
N ASP A 251 -26.60 -4.11 -3.41
CA ASP A 251 -25.67 -5.03 -4.04
C ASP A 251 -26.29 -6.34 -3.62
N GLU A 252 -27.19 -6.88 -4.48
CA GLU A 252 -27.76 -8.19 -4.27
C GLU A 252 -26.50 -8.94 -3.91
N GLU A 253 -26.44 -9.48 -2.70
CA GLU A 253 -25.32 -10.32 -2.30
C GLU A 253 -25.26 -11.35 -3.41
N CYS A 254 -24.63 -10.96 -4.53
CA CYS A 254 -24.54 -11.80 -5.71
C CYS A 254 -23.77 -12.99 -5.23
N ALA A 255 -24.46 -14.11 -5.08
CA ALA A 255 -23.85 -15.36 -4.67
C ALA A 255 -22.53 -15.53 -5.42
N ILE A 256 -21.48 -15.91 -4.70
CA ILE A 256 -20.14 -16.06 -5.29
C ILE A 256 -20.26 -17.02 -6.48
N ASP A 257 -19.93 -16.53 -7.66
CA ASP A 257 -19.92 -17.33 -8.89
C ASP A 257 -18.46 -17.54 -9.35
N LEU A 258 -18.00 -18.78 -9.28
CA LEU A 258 -16.65 -19.17 -9.67
C LEU A 258 -16.32 -18.84 -11.14
N LYS A 259 -17.30 -18.94 -12.04
CA LYS A 259 -17.11 -18.58 -13.45
C LYS A 259 -16.93 -17.08 -13.60
N MET A 260 -17.71 -16.30 -12.87
CA MET A 260 -17.57 -14.85 -12.85
C MET A 260 -16.22 -14.42 -12.28
N MET A 261 -15.72 -15.09 -11.24
CA MET A 261 -14.36 -14.82 -10.71
C MET A 261 -13.28 -15.07 -11.77
N GLY A 262 -13.41 -16.13 -12.58
CA GLY A 262 -12.50 -16.39 -13.70
C GLY A 262 -12.53 -15.27 -14.77
N ILE A 263 -13.71 -14.72 -15.06
CA ILE A 263 -13.84 -13.55 -15.93
C ILE A 263 -13.18 -12.32 -15.31
N GLY A 264 -13.36 -12.09 -14.02
CA GLY A 264 -12.72 -10.99 -13.28
C GLY A 264 -11.19 -11.08 -13.30
N LEU A 265 -10.65 -12.28 -13.14
CA LEU A 265 -9.22 -12.56 -13.31
C LEU A 265 -8.74 -12.18 -14.72
N LEU A 266 -9.43 -12.69 -15.77
CA LEU A 266 -9.06 -12.41 -17.15
C LEU A 266 -9.07 -10.90 -17.43
N MET A 267 -10.07 -10.19 -16.95
CA MET A 267 -10.13 -8.72 -17.08
C MET A 267 -8.95 -8.03 -16.40
N ALA A 268 -8.61 -8.45 -15.19
CA ALA A 268 -7.50 -7.86 -14.45
C ALA A 268 -6.16 -8.02 -15.19
N VAL A 269 -5.83 -9.21 -15.65
CA VAL A 269 -4.59 -9.44 -16.39
C VAL A 269 -4.59 -8.78 -17.78
N THR A 270 -5.76 -8.64 -18.40
CA THR A 270 -5.91 -7.93 -19.69
C THR A 270 -5.65 -6.44 -19.52
N PHE A 271 -6.21 -5.78 -18.50
CA PHE A 271 -5.95 -4.37 -18.23
C PHE A 271 -4.49 -4.10 -17.88
N TYR A 272 -3.87 -5.01 -17.12
CA TYR A 272 -2.44 -4.90 -16.83
C TYR A 272 -1.60 -5.02 -18.10
N THR A 273 -1.90 -6.03 -18.95
CA THR A 273 -1.22 -6.21 -20.24
C THR A 273 -1.38 -4.99 -21.14
N PHE A 274 -2.58 -4.41 -21.19
CA PHE A 274 -2.83 -3.18 -21.96
C PHE A 274 -2.04 -2.00 -21.42
N GLY A 275 -1.95 -1.84 -20.09
CA GLY A 275 -1.09 -0.85 -19.45
C GLY A 275 0.38 -1.01 -19.84
N ASN A 276 0.88 -2.25 -19.92
CA ASN A 276 2.24 -2.55 -20.39
C ASN A 276 2.45 -2.19 -21.87
N ILE A 277 1.45 -2.42 -22.72
CA ILE A 277 1.53 -2.02 -24.13
C ILE A 277 1.66 -0.50 -24.24
N ILE A 278 0.82 0.26 -23.53
CA ILE A 278 0.90 1.73 -23.57
C ILE A 278 2.23 2.21 -23.02
N ASN A 279 2.69 1.64 -21.91
CA ASN A 279 3.98 2.01 -21.30
C ASN A 279 5.16 1.82 -22.25
N LYS A 280 5.12 0.82 -23.14
CA LYS A 280 6.15 0.64 -24.18
C LYS A 280 6.24 1.82 -25.14
N PHE A 281 5.13 2.47 -25.46
CA PHE A 281 5.10 3.64 -26.37
C PHE A 281 5.27 4.97 -25.61
N LEU A 282 4.80 5.02 -24.35
CA LEU A 282 4.84 6.19 -23.48
C LEU A 282 5.47 5.85 -22.13
N PRO A 283 6.82 5.65 -22.09
CA PRO A 283 7.52 5.15 -20.90
C PRO A 283 7.58 6.15 -19.73
N SER A 284 7.23 7.41 -19.97
CA SER A 284 7.22 8.47 -18.95
C SER A 284 6.24 8.20 -17.80
N ILE A 285 5.26 7.33 -18.01
CA ILE A 285 4.23 7.00 -17.03
C ILE A 285 4.26 5.49 -16.78
N HIS A 286 4.23 5.10 -15.51
CA HIS A 286 4.32 3.69 -15.11
C HIS A 286 3.09 2.87 -15.56
N THR A 287 3.29 1.57 -15.82
CA THR A 287 2.26 0.60 -16.25
C THR A 287 0.98 0.67 -15.40
N TYR A 288 1.10 0.72 -14.07
CA TYR A 288 -0.07 0.79 -13.18
C TYR A 288 -0.90 2.07 -13.38
N ALA A 289 -0.25 3.20 -13.63
CA ALA A 289 -0.98 4.44 -13.91
C ALA A 289 -1.72 4.36 -15.22
N TRP A 290 -1.13 3.78 -16.28
CA TRP A 290 -1.84 3.50 -17.53
C TRP A 290 -3.01 2.54 -17.32
N MET A 291 -2.82 1.50 -16.53
CA MET A 291 -3.89 0.59 -16.16
C MET A 291 -5.05 1.32 -15.45
N ILE A 292 -4.74 2.15 -14.44
CA ILE A 292 -5.75 2.95 -13.72
C ILE A 292 -6.53 3.84 -14.68
N ILE A 293 -5.81 4.60 -15.52
CA ILE A 293 -6.42 5.50 -16.51
C ILE A 293 -7.35 4.71 -17.44
N THR A 294 -6.90 3.58 -17.94
CA THR A 294 -7.68 2.75 -18.87
C THR A 294 -8.93 2.19 -18.22
N VAL A 295 -8.81 1.57 -17.04
CA VAL A 295 -9.95 1.01 -16.30
C VAL A 295 -10.95 2.13 -15.94
N ALA A 296 -10.45 3.29 -15.48
CA ALA A 296 -11.29 4.43 -15.16
C ALA A 296 -12.00 4.98 -16.40
N MET A 297 -11.31 5.14 -17.54
CA MET A 297 -11.94 5.57 -18.81
C MET A 297 -13.02 4.60 -19.26
N VAL A 298 -12.73 3.31 -19.26
CA VAL A 298 -13.68 2.26 -19.64
C VAL A 298 -14.91 2.28 -18.74
N LYS A 299 -14.73 2.49 -17.43
CA LYS A 299 -15.81 2.65 -16.46
C LYS A 299 -16.62 3.93 -16.71
N ILE A 300 -15.95 5.06 -16.95
CA ILE A 300 -16.60 6.37 -17.22
C ILE A 300 -17.40 6.32 -18.51
N VAL A 301 -16.88 5.73 -19.57
CA VAL A 301 -17.59 5.58 -20.84
C VAL A 301 -18.75 4.59 -20.74
N GLY A 302 -18.65 3.57 -19.85
CA GLY A 302 -19.70 2.59 -19.65
C GLY A 302 -19.70 1.46 -20.71
N ILE A 303 -18.51 1.14 -21.25
CA ILE A 303 -18.36 0.09 -22.28
C ILE A 303 -18.60 -1.29 -21.69
N ILE A 304 -18.26 -1.51 -20.42
CA ILE A 304 -18.34 -2.81 -19.76
C ILE A 304 -19.74 -3.01 -19.16
N PRO A 305 -20.48 -4.07 -19.54
CA PRO A 305 -21.73 -4.43 -18.91
C PRO A 305 -21.58 -4.69 -17.40
N ARG A 306 -22.59 -4.33 -16.60
CA ARG A 306 -22.59 -4.41 -15.14
C ARG A 306 -22.19 -5.81 -14.61
N LYS A 307 -22.60 -6.89 -15.27
CA LYS A 307 -22.22 -8.25 -14.89
C LYS A 307 -20.70 -8.47 -14.81
N PHE A 308 -19.94 -7.85 -15.72
CA PHE A 308 -18.49 -7.97 -15.72
C PHE A 308 -17.81 -7.07 -14.67
N GLU A 309 -18.44 -5.95 -14.32
CA GLU A 309 -18.00 -5.14 -13.19
C GLU A 309 -18.12 -5.94 -11.88
N ILE A 310 -19.24 -6.68 -11.72
CA ILE A 310 -19.46 -7.59 -10.58
C ILE A 310 -18.42 -8.71 -10.59
N ALA A 311 -18.11 -9.28 -11.76
CA ALA A 311 -17.07 -10.29 -11.90
C ALA A 311 -15.70 -9.80 -11.40
N ALA A 312 -15.30 -8.58 -11.80
CA ALA A 312 -14.06 -7.96 -11.34
C ALA A 312 -14.08 -7.71 -9.82
N LYS A 313 -15.23 -7.28 -9.26
CA LYS A 313 -15.41 -7.09 -7.82
C LYS A 313 -15.31 -8.40 -7.03
N GLN A 314 -15.90 -9.50 -7.53
CA GLN A 314 -15.79 -10.81 -6.89
C GLN A 314 -14.35 -11.34 -6.89
N TRP A 315 -13.64 -11.18 -8.01
CA TRP A 315 -12.23 -11.53 -8.10
C TRP A 315 -11.35 -10.71 -7.14
N PHE A 316 -11.56 -9.42 -7.11
CA PHE A 316 -10.92 -8.51 -6.16
C PHE A 316 -11.15 -8.97 -4.71
N SER A 317 -12.39 -9.24 -4.33
CA SER A 317 -12.75 -9.69 -2.98
C SER A 317 -12.05 -11.00 -2.60
N PHE A 318 -11.98 -11.96 -3.54
CA PHE A 318 -11.24 -13.20 -3.31
C PHE A 318 -9.75 -12.97 -3.04
N VAL A 319 -9.10 -12.17 -3.90
CA VAL A 319 -7.67 -11.85 -3.77
C VAL A 319 -7.40 -11.12 -2.45
N MET A 320 -8.23 -10.15 -2.12
CA MET A 320 -8.11 -9.38 -0.88
C MET A 320 -8.22 -10.26 0.36
N THR A 321 -9.25 -11.08 0.41
CA THR A 321 -9.52 -11.90 1.60
C THR A 321 -8.47 -12.97 1.82
N ASN A 322 -7.99 -13.60 0.73
CA ASN A 322 -7.20 -14.82 0.84
C ASN A 322 -5.68 -14.61 0.66
N LEU A 323 -5.27 -13.59 -0.08
CA LEU A 323 -3.86 -13.41 -0.45
C LEU A 323 -3.17 -12.21 0.21
N THR A 324 -3.90 -11.33 0.91
CA THR A 324 -3.30 -10.17 1.58
C THR A 324 -2.25 -10.55 2.61
N PRO A 325 -2.47 -11.49 3.56
CA PRO A 325 -1.44 -11.84 4.52
C PRO A 325 -0.19 -12.43 3.85
N ALA A 326 -0.36 -13.23 2.80
CA ALA A 326 0.76 -13.77 2.03
C ALA A 326 1.55 -12.65 1.33
N LEU A 327 0.86 -11.71 0.70
CA LEU A 327 1.51 -10.54 0.09
C LEU A 327 2.32 -9.75 1.10
N LEU A 328 1.78 -9.48 2.28
CA LEU A 328 2.46 -8.71 3.32
C LEU A 328 3.75 -9.40 3.81
N VAL A 329 3.76 -10.75 3.90
CA VAL A 329 5.01 -11.51 4.13
C VAL A 329 5.99 -11.28 2.98
N GLY A 330 5.52 -11.39 1.75
CA GLY A 330 6.34 -11.12 0.57
C GLY A 330 6.95 -9.72 0.57
N ILE A 331 6.19 -8.71 1.00
CA ILE A 331 6.67 -7.33 1.17
C ILE A 331 7.77 -7.26 2.22
N GLY A 332 7.56 -7.83 3.39
CA GLY A 332 8.55 -7.84 4.46
C GLY A 332 9.85 -8.55 4.05
N VAL A 333 9.75 -9.67 3.35
CA VAL A 333 10.92 -10.45 2.91
C VAL A 333 11.66 -9.82 1.74
N ALA A 334 10.95 -9.32 0.72
CA ALA A 334 11.54 -8.94 -0.57
C ALA A 334 11.80 -7.44 -0.75
N TYR A 335 11.10 -6.59 0.02
CA TYR A 335 11.11 -5.13 -0.17
C TYR A 335 11.44 -4.33 1.09
N THR A 336 11.41 -4.94 2.29
CA THR A 336 11.68 -4.23 3.54
C THR A 336 13.06 -4.60 4.07
N ASN A 337 14.05 -3.70 3.91
CA ASN A 337 15.37 -3.88 4.52
C ASN A 337 15.39 -3.28 5.93
N LEU A 338 15.07 -4.09 6.93
CA LEU A 338 15.07 -3.65 8.32
C LEU A 338 16.46 -3.23 8.80
N GLY A 339 17.53 -3.78 8.24
CA GLY A 339 18.92 -3.38 8.54
C GLY A 339 19.23 -1.96 8.10
N GLU A 340 18.81 -1.55 6.90
CA GLU A 340 18.95 -0.17 6.42
C GLU A 340 18.11 0.80 7.24
N VAL A 341 16.89 0.40 7.60
CA VAL A 341 16.03 1.18 8.49
C VAL A 341 16.71 1.43 9.83
N VAL A 342 17.32 0.38 10.43
CA VAL A 342 18.03 0.50 11.72
C VAL A 342 19.33 1.31 11.58
N ALA A 343 20.10 1.11 10.51
CA ALA A 343 21.36 1.79 10.27
C ALA A 343 21.22 3.29 10.04
N ALA A 344 20.11 3.70 9.39
CA ALA A 344 19.80 5.11 9.17
C ALA A 344 19.33 5.83 10.45
N PHE A 345 19.23 5.12 11.57
CA PHE A 345 18.62 5.62 12.78
C PHE A 345 19.49 6.66 13.51
N SER A 346 19.22 7.93 13.24
CA SER A 346 19.63 9.04 14.10
C SER A 346 18.40 9.83 14.53
N TRP A 347 18.40 10.39 15.73
CA TRP A 347 17.27 11.17 16.23
C TRP A 347 16.90 12.33 15.29
N GLN A 348 17.90 13.02 14.76
CA GLN A 348 17.69 14.14 13.85
C GLN A 348 17.05 13.67 12.55
N TYR A 349 17.56 12.58 11.97
CA TYR A 349 17.03 12.01 10.73
C TYR A 349 15.61 11.49 10.92
N LEU A 350 15.35 10.82 12.05
CA LEU A 350 14.02 10.33 12.42
C LEU A 350 13.00 11.45 12.53
N ILE A 351 13.37 12.58 13.20
CA ILE A 351 12.49 13.75 13.33
C ILE A 351 12.19 14.38 11.96
N LEU A 352 13.16 14.41 11.04
CA LEU A 352 12.95 14.93 9.69
C LEU A 352 12.03 14.04 8.85
N VAL A 353 12.21 12.71 8.91
CA VAL A 353 11.29 11.77 8.25
C VAL A 353 9.88 11.90 8.83
N LEU A 354 9.76 11.98 10.16
CA LEU A 354 8.49 12.21 10.83
C LEU A 354 7.84 13.52 10.40
N ALA A 355 8.62 14.59 10.23
CA ALA A 355 8.14 15.88 9.75
C ALA A 355 7.54 15.77 8.34
N VAL A 356 8.15 14.99 7.43
CA VAL A 356 7.59 14.72 6.10
C VAL A 356 6.23 14.05 6.21
N ILE A 357 6.15 12.96 7.00
CA ILE A 357 4.92 12.18 7.16
C ILE A 357 3.80 13.03 7.79
N VAL A 358 4.12 13.76 8.87
CA VAL A 358 3.16 14.65 9.55
C VAL A 358 2.72 15.79 8.63
N GLY A 359 3.67 16.37 7.90
CA GLY A 359 3.38 17.41 6.91
C GLY A 359 2.46 16.92 5.79
N ALA A 360 2.72 15.72 5.26
CA ALA A 360 1.88 15.07 4.27
C ALA A 360 0.45 14.81 4.81
N ILE A 361 0.33 14.31 6.03
CA ILE A 361 -0.95 14.06 6.72
C ILE A 361 -1.74 15.36 6.88
N ILE A 362 -1.11 16.40 7.44
CA ILE A 362 -1.77 17.68 7.69
C ILE A 362 -2.16 18.34 6.38
N GLY A 363 -1.24 18.43 5.41
CA GLY A 363 -1.46 19.07 4.13
C GLY A 363 -2.60 18.41 3.34
N SER A 364 -2.54 17.08 3.18
CA SER A 364 -3.57 16.34 2.46
C SER A 364 -4.89 16.26 3.24
N GLY A 365 -4.86 16.16 4.56
CA GLY A 365 -6.05 16.19 5.40
C GLY A 365 -6.79 17.53 5.33
N LEU A 366 -6.07 18.64 5.37
CA LEU A 366 -6.64 19.99 5.19
C LEU A 366 -7.12 20.20 3.75
N GLY A 367 -6.31 19.84 2.75
CA GLY A 367 -6.69 19.89 1.34
C GLY A 367 -7.95 19.07 1.05
N GLY A 368 -8.04 17.87 1.62
CA GLY A 368 -9.22 17.02 1.51
C GLY A 368 -10.47 17.66 2.11
N LYS A 369 -10.34 18.27 3.30
CA LYS A 369 -11.45 19.01 3.93
C LYS A 369 -11.96 20.15 3.06
N LEU A 370 -11.07 20.87 2.36
CA LEU A 370 -11.43 21.99 1.49
C LEU A 370 -12.23 21.53 0.26
N VAL A 371 -11.95 20.34 -0.27
CA VAL A 371 -12.63 19.80 -1.45
C VAL A 371 -13.83 18.91 -1.11
N GLY A 372 -14.16 18.76 0.19
CA GLY A 372 -15.30 17.98 0.66
C GLY A 372 -15.01 16.50 0.90
N PHE A 373 -13.75 16.11 1.06
CA PHE A 373 -13.34 14.76 1.43
C PHE A 373 -13.23 14.60 2.95
N PHE A 374 -13.21 13.36 3.41
CA PHE A 374 -12.87 13.07 4.78
C PHE A 374 -11.38 13.27 5.00
N PRO A 375 -10.98 14.02 6.06
CA PRO A 375 -9.58 14.33 6.31
C PRO A 375 -8.67 13.10 6.48
N ILE A 376 -9.14 12.06 7.16
CA ILE A 376 -8.35 10.85 7.43
C ILE A 376 -8.11 10.07 6.13
N GLU A 377 -9.16 9.84 5.33
CA GLU A 377 -9.03 9.16 4.04
C GLU A 377 -8.13 9.92 3.07
N SER A 378 -8.22 11.25 3.07
CA SER A 378 -7.32 12.11 2.29
C SER A 378 -5.88 12.03 2.80
N ALA A 379 -5.68 12.04 4.13
CA ALA A 379 -4.36 11.91 4.73
C ALA A 379 -3.73 10.54 4.42
N ILE A 380 -4.53 9.47 4.44
CA ILE A 380 -4.06 8.14 4.10
C ILE A 380 -3.70 8.06 2.61
N THR A 381 -4.62 8.42 1.72
CA THR A 381 -4.45 8.19 0.28
C THR A 381 -3.52 9.19 -0.38
N ALA A 382 -3.74 10.50 -0.23
CA ALA A 382 -2.94 11.55 -0.86
C ALA A 382 -1.71 11.95 -0.05
N GLY A 383 -1.70 11.66 1.26
CA GLY A 383 -0.56 11.94 2.13
C GLY A 383 0.40 10.77 2.23
N ILE A 384 0.07 9.77 3.05
CA ILE A 384 1.03 8.72 3.40
C ILE A 384 1.20 7.64 2.33
N CYS A 385 0.20 7.36 1.48
CA CYS A 385 0.41 6.50 0.32
C CYS A 385 1.32 7.15 -0.74
N MET A 386 1.43 8.46 -0.78
CA MET A 386 2.42 9.13 -1.61
C MET A 386 3.82 9.12 -0.96
N ALA A 387 3.88 9.06 0.38
CA ALA A 387 5.11 9.08 1.17
C ALA A 387 5.72 7.68 1.41
N ASN A 388 5.22 6.66 0.74
CA ASN A 388 5.72 5.29 0.80
C ASN A 388 6.52 4.91 -0.47
N MET A 389 6.85 3.62 -0.61
CA MET A 389 7.58 3.14 -1.80
C MET A 389 6.69 2.89 -3.02
N GLY A 390 5.38 3.17 -2.93
CA GLY A 390 4.40 2.98 -4.00
C GLY A 390 4.11 1.51 -4.32
N GLY A 391 3.04 1.26 -5.06
CA GLY A 391 2.70 -0.09 -5.48
C GLY A 391 2.22 -0.98 -4.34
N THR A 392 3.07 -1.86 -3.84
CA THR A 392 2.79 -2.79 -2.73
C THR A 392 2.67 -2.11 -1.39
N GLU A 393 3.47 -1.09 -1.16
CA GLU A 393 3.48 -0.37 0.09
C GLU A 393 2.21 0.45 0.27
N ASP A 394 1.54 0.83 -0.83
CA ASP A 394 0.18 1.37 -0.76
C ASP A 394 -0.78 0.36 -0.14
N VAL A 395 -0.65 -0.92 -0.52
CA VAL A 395 -1.44 -2.01 0.10
C VAL A 395 -1.14 -2.13 1.58
N ALA A 396 0.13 -2.02 1.97
CA ALA A 396 0.54 -2.11 3.37
C ALA A 396 -0.06 -0.96 4.20
N VAL A 397 0.02 0.27 3.72
CA VAL A 397 -0.57 1.45 4.38
C VAL A 397 -2.09 1.32 4.48
N LEU A 398 -2.75 0.93 3.39
CA LEU A 398 -4.20 0.77 3.36
C LEU A 398 -4.69 -0.40 4.23
N SER A 399 -3.92 -1.50 4.28
CA SER A 399 -4.22 -2.62 5.18
C SER A 399 -4.04 -2.23 6.65
N ALA A 400 -2.95 -1.52 6.98
CA ALA A 400 -2.70 -1.03 8.33
C ALA A 400 -3.79 -0.03 8.80
N SER A 401 -4.40 0.68 7.86
CA SER A 401 -5.48 1.63 8.14
C SER A 401 -6.89 1.03 7.97
N ASN A 402 -7.03 -0.26 7.64
CA ASN A 402 -8.29 -0.92 7.32
C ASN A 402 -9.12 -0.20 6.24
N ARG A 403 -8.46 0.29 5.16
CA ARG A 403 -9.09 1.09 4.08
C ARG A 403 -8.61 0.67 2.70
N ILE A 404 -8.57 -0.63 2.47
CA ILE A 404 -8.02 -1.19 1.23
C ILE A 404 -8.86 -0.81 -0.02
N GLU A 405 -10.12 -0.51 0.15
CA GLU A 405 -11.04 -0.04 -0.89
C GLU A 405 -10.60 1.29 -1.50
N LEU A 406 -9.76 2.07 -0.79
CA LEU A 406 -9.18 3.31 -1.31
C LEU A 406 -7.97 3.11 -2.22
N MET A 407 -7.62 1.86 -2.57
CA MET A 407 -6.47 1.53 -3.41
C MET A 407 -6.39 2.32 -4.72
N PRO A 408 -7.49 2.60 -5.47
CA PRO A 408 -7.40 3.41 -6.68
C PRO A 408 -6.84 4.82 -6.43
N PHE A 409 -7.24 5.44 -5.33
CA PHE A 409 -6.78 6.78 -4.96
C PHE A 409 -5.32 6.76 -4.49
N ALA A 410 -4.93 5.76 -3.72
CA ALA A 410 -3.55 5.54 -3.31
C ALA A 410 -2.62 5.39 -4.53
N GLN A 411 -3.01 4.58 -5.51
CA GLN A 411 -2.23 4.39 -6.75
C GLN A 411 -2.14 5.66 -7.60
N ILE A 412 -3.19 6.48 -7.64
CA ILE A 412 -3.14 7.80 -8.27
C ILE A 412 -2.10 8.68 -7.57
N SER A 413 -2.10 8.72 -6.24
CA SER A 413 -1.15 9.50 -5.45
C SER A 413 0.28 9.07 -5.69
N SER A 414 0.59 7.78 -5.55
CA SER A 414 1.95 7.27 -5.68
C SER A 414 2.50 7.46 -7.09
N ARG A 415 1.67 7.35 -8.14
CA ARG A 415 2.14 7.41 -9.54
C ARG A 415 2.12 8.83 -10.11
N ILE A 416 0.97 9.51 -10.04
CA ILE A 416 0.85 10.89 -10.55
C ILE A 416 1.60 11.84 -9.61
N GLY A 417 1.46 11.65 -8.30
CA GLY A 417 2.20 12.44 -7.31
C GLY A 417 3.71 12.22 -7.44
N GLY A 418 4.17 10.97 -7.62
CA GLY A 418 5.60 10.67 -7.88
C GLY A 418 6.11 11.36 -9.14
N ALA A 419 5.39 11.29 -10.26
CA ALA A 419 5.76 12.00 -11.49
C ALA A 419 5.80 13.53 -11.27
N PHE A 420 4.82 14.08 -10.54
CA PHE A 420 4.81 15.49 -10.15
C PHE A 420 6.04 15.85 -9.32
N MET A 421 6.46 14.98 -8.39
CA MET A 421 7.68 15.20 -7.59
C MET A 421 8.96 15.24 -8.41
N LEU A 422 9.09 14.44 -9.47
CA LEU A 422 10.24 14.50 -10.37
C LEU A 422 10.33 15.86 -11.09
N ILE A 423 9.17 16.37 -11.53
CA ILE A 423 9.07 17.69 -12.15
C ILE A 423 9.42 18.78 -11.13
N LEU A 424 8.79 18.71 -9.95
CA LEU A 424 9.03 19.67 -8.86
C LEU A 424 10.50 19.68 -8.42
N ALA A 425 11.12 18.51 -8.26
CA ALA A 425 12.53 18.37 -7.94
C ALA A 425 13.42 19.05 -8.99
N SER A 426 13.15 18.84 -10.26
CA SER A 426 13.89 19.47 -11.36
C SER A 426 13.79 20.99 -11.37
N ILE A 427 12.61 21.54 -11.00
CA ILE A 427 12.38 22.98 -10.88
C ILE A 427 13.09 23.54 -9.65
N LEU A 428 12.91 22.90 -8.48
CA LEU A 428 13.51 23.36 -7.22
C LEU A 428 15.03 23.35 -7.25
N LEU A 429 15.65 22.36 -7.91
CA LEU A 429 17.10 22.33 -8.12
C LEU A 429 17.60 23.57 -8.86
N ARG A 430 16.91 23.97 -9.93
CA ARG A 430 17.28 25.17 -10.72
C ARG A 430 17.09 26.49 -9.97
N LEU A 431 16.18 26.50 -8.98
CA LEU A 431 15.88 27.71 -8.20
C LEU A 431 16.75 27.86 -6.94
N LEU A 432 17.23 26.74 -6.38
CA LEU A 432 17.85 26.69 -5.06
C LEU A 432 19.34 26.31 -5.10
N ILE A 433 19.82 25.82 -6.23
CA ILE A 433 21.23 25.54 -6.52
C ILE A 433 21.70 26.38 -7.70
#